data_b5618662a814195d26e2ec704c366e19
#
_entry.id   b5618662a814195d26e2ec704c366e19
#
_cell.length_a   1.000
_cell.length_b   1.000
_cell.length_c   1.000
_cell.angle_alpha   90.00
_cell.angle_beta   90.00
_cell.angle_gamma   90.00
#
_symmetry.space_group_name_H-M   'P 1'
#
loop_
_entity.id
_entity.type
_entity.pdbx_description
1 polymer ?
#
loop_
_entity_poly.entity_id
_entity_poly.type
_entity_poly.pdbx_seq_one_letter_code
_entity_poly.pdbx_strand_id
1 'polypeptide(L)'
;MAARLFSVALAVAATAMPDANARAQTFEPRQEEPEEFPDFPGREDTFYFCSACHNFQLVARQSMSRPRWDGILNLMTERHGMPKVDGKERDAMLDYLEKAFPELTTPSGWQNPFLKR
;
A
#
# COMPACT_ATOMS: atom_id res chain seq x y z
N MET A 1 -64.07 43.93 -37.49
CA MET A 1 -63.14 42.78 -37.60
C MET A 1 -62.03 42.99 -36.60
N ALA A 2 -62.01 42.26 -35.47
CA ALA A 2 -61.03 42.43 -34.40
C ALA A 2 -60.10 41.24 -34.47
N ALA A 3 -58.82 41.47 -34.81
CA ALA A 3 -57.79 40.48 -34.81
C ALA A 3 -57.24 40.34 -33.40
N ARG A 4 -57.40 39.14 -32.78
CA ARG A 4 -56.78 38.77 -31.50
C ARG A 4 -55.40 38.22 -31.78
N LEU A 5 -54.38 38.96 -31.30
CA LEU A 5 -53.00 38.49 -31.27
C LEU A 5 -52.78 37.58 -29.98
N PHE A 6 -52.55 36.30 -30.24
CA PHE A 6 -52.13 35.35 -29.18
C PHE A 6 -50.62 35.47 -28.98
N SER A 7 -50.21 36.06 -27.86
CA SER A 7 -48.82 36.04 -27.42
C SER A 7 -48.54 34.70 -26.71
N VAL A 8 -47.73 33.86 -27.35
CA VAL A 8 -47.20 32.63 -26.74
C VAL A 8 -45.95 33.02 -25.95
N ALA A 9 -46.05 32.99 -24.62
CA ALA A 9 -44.92 33.15 -23.74
C ALA A 9 -44.17 31.82 -23.66
N LEU A 10 -42.95 31.78 -24.18
CA LEU A 10 -42.04 30.63 -24.08
C LEU A 10 -41.36 30.66 -22.70
N ALA A 11 -41.79 29.83 -21.78
CA ALA A 11 -41.14 29.68 -20.50
C ALA A 11 -39.89 28.80 -20.65
N VAL A 12 -38.70 29.41 -20.56
CA VAL A 12 -37.41 28.67 -20.50
C VAL A 12 -37.22 28.18 -19.08
N ALA A 13 -37.39 26.88 -18.85
CA ALA A 13 -37.06 26.24 -17.59
C ALA A 13 -35.54 26.11 -17.48
N ALA A 14 -34.92 26.92 -16.64
CA ALA A 14 -33.52 26.78 -16.27
C ALA A 14 -33.37 25.51 -15.40
N THR A 15 -32.87 24.43 -15.96
CA THR A 15 -32.45 23.25 -15.19
C THR A 15 -31.17 23.59 -14.45
N ALA A 16 -31.27 23.80 -13.14
CA ALA A 16 -30.11 23.90 -12.27
C ALA A 16 -29.39 22.54 -12.28
N MET A 17 -28.22 22.48 -12.91
CA MET A 17 -27.32 21.33 -12.76
C MET A 17 -26.75 21.35 -11.34
N PRO A 18 -26.80 20.23 -10.60
CA PRO A 18 -26.11 20.17 -9.33
C PRO A 18 -24.60 20.35 -9.57
N ASP A 19 -24.00 21.31 -8.88
CA ASP A 19 -22.56 21.49 -8.85
C ASP A 19 -21.92 20.18 -8.36
N ALA A 20 -21.37 19.41 -9.30
CA ALA A 20 -20.51 18.30 -9.01
C ALA A 20 -19.17 18.86 -8.48
N ASN A 21 -19.20 19.39 -7.28
CA ASN A 21 -17.99 19.65 -6.48
C ASN A 21 -17.37 18.28 -6.14
N ALA A 22 -16.70 17.69 -7.12
CA ALA A 22 -15.77 16.61 -6.88
C ALA A 22 -14.64 17.19 -6.01
N ARG A 23 -14.82 17.14 -4.69
CA ARG A 23 -13.74 17.40 -3.75
C ARG A 23 -12.69 16.32 -4.04
N ALA A 24 -11.61 16.74 -4.70
CA ALA A 24 -10.41 15.92 -4.77
C ALA A 24 -10.05 15.59 -3.31
N GLN A 25 -10.18 14.32 -2.94
CA GLN A 25 -9.72 13.86 -1.65
C GLN A 25 -8.20 13.97 -1.69
N THR A 26 -7.65 14.92 -0.96
CA THR A 26 -6.21 14.98 -0.74
C THR A 26 -5.83 13.69 -0.03
N PHE A 27 -5.09 12.83 -0.72
CA PHE A 27 -4.49 11.66 -0.11
C PHE A 27 -3.41 12.16 0.85
N GLU A 28 -3.67 12.07 2.14
CA GLU A 28 -2.64 12.23 3.15
C GLU A 28 -2.04 10.85 3.43
N PRO A 29 -0.73 10.65 3.17
CA PRO A 29 -0.07 9.41 3.52
C PRO A 29 -0.21 9.17 5.02
N ARG A 30 -0.74 8.01 5.40
CA ARG A 30 -0.78 7.60 6.81
C ARG A 30 0.65 7.51 7.32
N GLN A 31 0.93 8.18 8.41
CA GLN A 31 2.17 7.95 9.16
C GLN A 31 2.06 6.61 9.89
N GLU A 32 3.06 5.78 9.75
CA GLU A 32 3.18 4.49 10.40
C GLU A 32 4.15 4.62 11.57
N GLU A 33 3.86 3.89 12.65
CA GLU A 33 4.72 3.84 13.83
C GLU A 33 5.21 2.40 14.05
N PRO A 34 6.43 2.22 14.58
CA PRO A 34 6.98 0.86 14.77
C PRO A 34 6.12 -0.01 15.69
N GLU A 35 5.37 0.58 16.62
CA GLU A 35 4.47 -0.12 17.54
C GLU A 35 3.27 -0.78 16.87
N GLU A 36 2.98 -0.44 15.63
CA GLU A 36 1.93 -1.07 14.83
C GLU A 36 2.33 -2.47 14.34
N PHE A 37 3.61 -2.82 14.44
CA PHE A 37 4.18 -4.06 13.92
C PHE A 37 4.63 -5.00 15.04
N PRO A 38 4.81 -6.32 14.78
CA PRO A 38 5.12 -7.30 15.80
C PRO A 38 6.34 -6.93 16.66
N ASP A 39 6.20 -7.12 17.98
CA ASP A 39 7.22 -6.76 18.95
C ASP A 39 8.27 -7.86 19.08
N PHE A 40 9.34 -7.73 18.29
CA PHE A 40 10.54 -8.56 18.36
C PHE A 40 11.79 -7.68 18.37
N PRO A 41 12.92 -8.18 18.87
CA PRO A 41 14.19 -7.46 18.81
C PRO A 41 14.53 -7.03 17.37
N GLY A 42 14.95 -5.77 17.19
CA GLY A 42 15.27 -5.19 15.89
C GLY A 42 14.10 -4.50 15.18
N ARG A 43 12.90 -4.44 15.82
CA ARG A 43 11.72 -3.78 15.23
C ARG A 43 11.99 -2.35 14.82
N GLU A 44 12.43 -1.51 15.76
CA GLU A 44 12.62 -0.08 15.52
C GLU A 44 13.67 0.18 14.44
N ASP A 45 14.84 -0.45 14.58
CA ASP A 45 15.93 -0.26 13.62
C ASP A 45 15.51 -0.69 12.21
N THR A 46 14.83 -1.84 12.09
CA THR A 46 14.33 -2.33 10.81
C THR A 46 13.23 -1.43 10.25
N PHE A 47 12.32 -0.96 11.10
CA PHE A 47 11.25 -0.06 10.71
C PHE A 47 11.80 1.24 10.13
N TYR A 48 12.65 1.96 10.88
CA TYR A 48 13.18 3.24 10.43
C TYR A 48 14.10 3.11 9.22
N PHE A 49 14.83 2.02 9.13
CA PHE A 49 15.69 1.77 7.98
C PHE A 49 14.85 1.53 6.69
N CYS A 50 13.84 0.69 6.76
CA CYS A 50 13.02 0.33 5.59
C CYS A 50 12.03 1.44 5.22
N SER A 51 11.49 2.18 6.20
CA SER A 51 10.50 3.25 5.96
C SER A 51 11.09 4.52 5.37
N ALA A 52 12.42 4.62 5.26
CA ALA A 52 13.08 5.78 4.66
C ALA A 52 12.70 6.04 3.19
N CYS A 53 12.23 5.03 2.46
CA CYS A 53 11.91 5.14 1.04
C CYS A 53 10.44 4.85 0.70
N HIS A 54 9.75 4.03 1.50
CA HIS A 54 8.35 3.64 1.29
C HIS A 54 7.71 3.22 2.62
N ASN A 55 6.40 3.11 2.65
CA ASN A 55 5.67 2.67 3.84
C ASN A 55 6.10 1.27 4.27
N PHE A 56 6.29 1.07 5.58
CA PHE A 56 6.69 -0.23 6.14
C PHE A 56 5.62 -1.30 5.95
N GLN A 57 4.35 -0.93 5.83
CA GLN A 57 3.26 -1.84 5.49
C GLN A 57 3.53 -2.63 4.19
N LEU A 58 4.30 -2.08 3.26
CA LEU A 58 4.71 -2.80 2.05
C LEU A 58 5.61 -4.00 2.41
N VAL A 59 6.52 -3.83 3.37
CA VAL A 59 7.37 -4.90 3.91
C VAL A 59 6.52 -5.90 4.70
N ALA A 60 5.68 -5.40 5.61
CA ALA A 60 4.87 -6.21 6.51
C ALA A 60 3.88 -7.13 5.80
N ARG A 61 3.47 -6.79 4.59
CA ARG A 61 2.59 -7.65 3.75
C ARG A 61 3.32 -8.79 3.06
N GLN A 62 4.64 -8.77 3.07
CA GLN A 62 5.44 -9.87 2.55
C GLN A 62 5.59 -10.94 3.63
N SER A 63 5.57 -12.19 3.25
CA SER A 63 5.79 -13.32 4.15
C SER A 63 6.83 -14.21 3.50
N MET A 64 8.03 -14.22 4.06
CA MET A 64 9.17 -14.86 3.42
C MET A 64 10.06 -15.61 4.41
N SER A 65 10.74 -16.64 3.91
CA SER A 65 11.84 -17.27 4.64
C SER A 65 13.06 -16.35 4.71
N ARG A 66 13.94 -16.57 5.69
CA ARG A 66 15.18 -15.79 5.87
C ARG A 66 16.01 -15.65 4.58
N PRO A 67 16.28 -16.72 3.80
CA PRO A 67 17.02 -16.58 2.54
C PRO A 67 16.35 -15.67 1.51
N ARG A 68 15.02 -15.65 1.49
CA ARG A 68 14.26 -14.75 0.60
C ARG A 68 14.34 -13.31 1.07
N TRP A 69 14.24 -13.06 2.39
CA TRP A 69 14.47 -11.73 2.94
C TRP A 69 15.87 -11.21 2.63
N ASP A 70 16.89 -12.06 2.77
CA ASP A 70 18.27 -11.72 2.42
C ASP A 70 18.41 -11.33 0.94
N GLY A 71 17.76 -12.09 0.05
CA GLY A 71 17.69 -11.76 -1.38
C GLY A 71 17.00 -10.43 -1.67
N ILE A 72 15.94 -10.08 -0.91
CA ILE A 72 15.26 -8.79 -1.04
C ILE A 72 16.15 -7.63 -0.60
N LEU A 73 16.89 -7.77 0.51
CA LEU A 73 17.85 -6.73 0.92
C LEU A 73 18.92 -6.48 -0.14
N ASN A 74 19.42 -7.54 -0.79
CA ASN A 74 20.35 -7.39 -1.91
C ASN A 74 19.70 -6.66 -3.09
N LEU A 75 18.48 -7.05 -3.46
CA LEU A 75 17.73 -6.41 -4.54
C LEU A 75 17.50 -4.91 -4.27
N MET A 76 17.13 -4.56 -3.03
CA MET A 76 16.92 -3.16 -2.64
C MET A 76 18.21 -2.35 -2.76
N THR A 77 19.35 -2.93 -2.36
CA THR A 77 20.66 -2.29 -2.49
C THR A 77 21.07 -2.13 -3.96
N GLU A 78 20.94 -3.18 -4.76
CA GLU A 78 21.44 -3.20 -6.13
C GLU A 78 20.58 -2.41 -7.12
N ARG A 79 19.26 -2.39 -6.91
CA ARG A 79 18.31 -1.84 -7.87
C ARG A 79 17.58 -0.59 -7.40
N HIS A 80 17.49 -0.37 -6.09
CA HIS A 80 16.67 0.70 -5.52
C HIS A 80 17.47 1.69 -4.67
N GLY A 81 18.78 1.57 -4.65
CA GLY A 81 19.67 2.54 -3.98
C GLY A 81 19.61 2.49 -2.46
N MET A 82 19.11 1.40 -1.86
CA MET A 82 19.17 1.20 -0.42
C MET A 82 20.63 1.11 0.03
N PRO A 83 21.03 1.80 1.11
CA PRO A 83 22.37 1.64 1.67
C PRO A 83 22.67 0.16 1.98
N LYS A 84 23.91 -0.24 1.72
CA LYS A 84 24.33 -1.60 2.03
C LYS A 84 24.38 -1.82 3.55
N VAL A 85 23.75 -2.88 4.01
CA VAL A 85 23.76 -3.32 5.40
C VAL A 85 24.50 -4.65 5.49
N ASP A 86 25.49 -4.74 6.37
CA ASP A 86 26.34 -5.90 6.53
C ASP A 86 26.49 -6.31 8.02
N GLY A 87 26.99 -7.52 8.26
CA GLY A 87 27.36 -8.02 9.57
C GLY A 87 26.18 -8.07 10.55
N LYS A 88 26.43 -7.67 11.80
CA LYS A 88 25.45 -7.80 12.90
C LYS A 88 24.15 -7.02 12.67
N GLU A 89 24.22 -5.88 12.03
CA GLU A 89 23.05 -5.06 11.71
C GLU A 89 22.14 -5.79 10.71
N ARG A 90 22.74 -6.36 9.66
CA ARG A 90 22.00 -7.18 8.68
C ARG A 90 21.37 -8.41 9.34
N ASP A 91 22.13 -9.10 10.22
CA ASP A 91 21.61 -10.27 10.91
C ASP A 91 20.43 -9.92 11.82
N ALA A 92 20.50 -8.84 12.58
CA ALA A 92 19.42 -8.37 13.43
C ALA A 92 18.17 -8.02 12.64
N MET A 93 18.35 -7.36 11.49
CA MET A 93 17.25 -7.03 10.58
C MET A 93 16.59 -8.28 10.00
N LEU A 94 17.38 -9.26 9.55
CA LEU A 94 16.88 -10.53 9.04
C LEU A 94 16.18 -11.35 10.12
N ASP A 95 16.69 -11.35 11.35
CA ASP A 95 16.08 -12.03 12.50
C ASP A 95 14.70 -11.43 12.81
N TYR A 96 14.58 -10.10 12.76
CA TYR A 96 13.31 -9.45 12.95
C TYR A 96 12.33 -9.80 11.81
N LEU A 97 12.73 -9.64 10.55
CA LEU A 97 11.87 -9.87 9.39
C LEU A 97 11.34 -11.32 9.33
N GLU A 98 12.20 -12.31 9.61
CA GLU A 98 11.80 -13.71 9.61
C GLU A 98 10.81 -14.03 10.72
N LYS A 99 10.98 -13.46 11.92
CA LYS A 99 10.08 -13.67 13.05
C LYS A 99 8.77 -12.92 12.94
N ALA A 100 8.82 -11.66 12.49
CA ALA A 100 7.66 -10.80 12.40
C ALA A 100 6.77 -11.17 11.19
N PHE A 101 7.37 -11.59 10.08
CA PHE A 101 6.69 -11.86 8.81
C PHE A 101 7.17 -13.19 8.21
N PRO A 102 6.91 -14.32 8.89
CA PRO A 102 7.36 -15.64 8.45
C PRO A 102 6.70 -16.07 7.15
N GLU A 103 7.36 -16.95 6.41
CA GLU A 103 6.80 -17.55 5.21
C GLU A 103 5.51 -18.29 5.53
N LEU A 104 4.45 -17.97 4.81
CA LEU A 104 3.16 -18.66 4.96
C LEU A 104 3.27 -20.06 4.39
N THR A 105 3.18 -21.05 5.26
CA THR A 105 3.09 -22.45 4.82
C THR A 105 1.70 -22.68 4.23
N THR A 106 1.65 -23.18 3.00
CA THR A 106 0.38 -23.61 2.40
C THR A 106 -0.23 -24.70 3.27
N PRO A 107 -1.50 -24.60 3.69
CA PRO A 107 -2.13 -25.65 4.47
C PRO A 107 -1.97 -27.00 3.77
N SER A 108 -1.63 -28.04 4.55
CA SER A 108 -1.54 -29.40 4.02
C SER A 108 -2.87 -29.79 3.34
N GLY A 109 -2.80 -30.18 2.07
CA GLY A 109 -3.99 -30.53 1.27
C GLY A 109 -4.56 -29.39 0.41
N TRP A 110 -4.07 -28.15 0.52
CA TRP A 110 -4.48 -27.11 -0.41
C TRP A 110 -3.98 -27.39 -1.83
N GLN A 111 -4.91 -27.43 -2.79
CA GLN A 111 -4.59 -27.54 -4.20
C GLN A 111 -5.03 -26.27 -4.91
N ASN A 112 -4.15 -25.70 -5.72
CA ASN A 112 -4.49 -24.52 -6.52
C ASN A 112 -5.58 -24.89 -7.54
N PRO A 113 -6.80 -24.32 -7.43
CA PRO A 113 -7.91 -24.66 -8.32
C PRO A 113 -7.66 -24.32 -9.80
N PHE A 114 -6.70 -23.43 -10.06
CA PHE A 114 -6.34 -22.99 -11.41
C PHE A 114 -5.29 -23.90 -12.09
N LEU A 115 -4.70 -24.85 -11.37
CA LEU A 115 -3.72 -25.79 -11.91
C LEU A 115 -4.33 -27.14 -12.30
N LYS A 116 -5.64 -27.31 -12.21
CA LYS A 116 -6.30 -28.52 -12.74
C LYS A 116 -6.29 -28.48 -14.26
N ARG A 117 -5.52 -29.36 -14.85
CA ARG A 117 -5.57 -29.69 -16.29
C ARG A 117 -6.73 -30.64 -16.55
#